data_ed2eae31eed0bfc9c407f439046991fe
#
_entry.id   ed2eae31eed0bfc9c407f439046991fe
#
_cell.length_a   1.000
_cell.length_b   1.000
_cell.length_c   1.000
_cell.angle_alpha   90.00
_cell.angle_beta   90.00
_cell.angle_gamma   90.00
#
_symmetry.space_group_name_H-M   'P 1'
#
loop_
_entity.id
_entity.type
_entity.pdbx_description
1 polymer ?
#
loop_
_entity_poly.entity_id
_entity_poly.type
_entity_poly.pdbx_seq_one_letter_code
_entity_poly.pdbx_strand_id
1 'polypeptide(L)'
;KNINQIGQTLTMYEVVRGLTEYLEASGNGVGLGDLIAQITASGMGERLKQLLEGEAVSEEVYSHAITTIRPAIQQSYANVFTENNIQALLFPATLLQPNKISELGTSTIRGKKTSYLLASSHNVQPASIGGSPGLTVAASLTGSGLPAAIGFDGPIGSDRDLLAIGMAYEKIRPIMPSPVLAV
;
A
#
# COMPACT_ATOMS: atom_id res chain seq x y z
N LYS A 1 -12.92 -9.14 -9.80
CA LYS A 1 -11.70 -9.76 -9.23
C LYS A 1 -11.25 -8.95 -8.03
N ASN A 2 -10.70 -9.62 -7.01
CA ASN A 2 -10.26 -8.97 -5.77
C ASN A 2 -8.99 -8.17 -6.05
N ILE A 3 -9.02 -6.86 -5.85
CA ILE A 3 -7.90 -5.95 -6.12
C ILE A 3 -6.64 -6.31 -5.30
N ASN A 4 -6.82 -6.80 -4.08
CA ASN A 4 -5.72 -7.28 -3.25
C ASN A 4 -4.96 -8.46 -3.88
N GLN A 5 -5.68 -9.36 -4.56
CA GLN A 5 -5.08 -10.50 -5.25
C GLN A 5 -4.21 -10.05 -6.42
N ILE A 6 -4.60 -8.99 -7.12
CA ILE A 6 -3.82 -8.43 -8.22
C ILE A 6 -2.56 -7.76 -7.71
N GLY A 7 -2.65 -6.96 -6.65
CA GLY A 7 -1.49 -6.37 -6.00
C GLY A 7 -0.49 -7.42 -5.54
N GLN A 8 -0.96 -8.51 -4.94
CA GLN A 8 -0.10 -9.65 -4.58
C GLN A 8 0.54 -10.29 -5.81
N THR A 9 -0.22 -10.51 -6.88
CA THR A 9 0.32 -11.10 -8.14
C THR A 9 1.48 -10.26 -8.67
N LEU A 10 1.31 -8.94 -8.80
CA LEU A 10 2.36 -8.04 -9.28
C LEU A 10 3.57 -8.05 -8.36
N THR A 11 3.35 -7.86 -7.05
CA THR A 11 4.43 -7.80 -6.07
C THR A 11 5.21 -9.12 -6.02
N MET A 12 4.53 -10.26 -5.99
CA MET A 12 5.20 -11.56 -5.89
C MET A 12 5.99 -11.91 -7.15
N TYR A 13 5.56 -11.44 -8.31
CA TYR A 13 6.31 -11.63 -9.55
C TYR A 13 7.55 -10.73 -9.63
N GLU A 14 7.41 -9.47 -9.22
CA GLU A 14 8.45 -8.45 -9.43
C GLU A 14 9.48 -8.37 -8.31
N VAL A 15 9.13 -8.75 -7.07
CA VAL A 15 9.96 -8.48 -5.89
C VAL A 15 11.32 -9.19 -5.94
N VAL A 16 11.37 -10.45 -6.34
CA VAL A 16 12.63 -11.22 -6.40
C VAL A 16 13.57 -10.62 -7.46
N ARG A 17 13.03 -10.37 -8.65
CA ARG A 17 13.78 -9.78 -9.77
C ARG A 17 14.28 -8.38 -9.41
N GLY A 18 13.38 -7.49 -8.97
CA GLY A 18 13.74 -6.11 -8.65
C GLY A 18 14.74 -6.00 -7.49
N LEU A 19 14.60 -6.83 -6.45
CA LEU A 19 15.58 -6.85 -5.36
C LEU A 19 16.93 -7.40 -5.83
N THR A 20 16.95 -8.44 -6.65
CA THR A 20 18.21 -8.99 -7.19
C THR A 20 18.94 -7.94 -8.03
N GLU A 21 18.25 -7.33 -8.99
CA GLU A 21 18.81 -6.27 -9.84
C GLU A 21 19.31 -5.06 -9.04
N TYR A 22 18.56 -4.65 -7.99
CA TYR A 22 18.98 -3.58 -7.12
C TYR A 22 20.25 -3.90 -6.31
N LEU A 23 20.33 -5.10 -5.74
CA LEU A 23 21.48 -5.53 -4.95
C LEU A 23 22.74 -5.67 -5.82
N GLU A 24 22.62 -6.23 -7.02
CA GLU A 24 23.71 -6.31 -7.99
C GLU A 24 24.21 -4.92 -8.40
N ALA A 25 23.28 -4.02 -8.74
CA ALA A 25 23.63 -2.65 -9.11
C ALA A 25 24.27 -1.84 -7.97
N SER A 26 23.98 -2.17 -6.71
CA SER A 26 24.58 -1.51 -5.55
C SER A 26 26.06 -1.78 -5.38
N GLY A 27 26.57 -2.88 -5.95
CA GLY A 27 27.99 -3.26 -5.91
C GLY A 27 28.56 -3.58 -4.53
N ASN A 28 27.71 -3.78 -3.51
CA ASN A 28 28.13 -4.04 -2.13
C ASN A 28 28.44 -5.51 -1.83
N GLY A 29 28.26 -6.40 -2.80
CA GLY A 29 28.53 -7.84 -2.67
C GLY A 29 27.49 -8.63 -1.88
N VAL A 30 26.34 -8.01 -1.50
CA VAL A 30 25.24 -8.67 -0.79
C VAL A 30 24.28 -9.25 -1.81
N GLY A 31 24.04 -10.57 -1.76
CA GLY A 31 23.03 -11.23 -2.57
C GLY A 31 21.66 -11.27 -1.91
N LEU A 32 20.62 -11.58 -2.70
CA LEU A 32 19.25 -11.72 -2.16
C LEU A 32 19.16 -12.82 -1.10
N GLY A 33 19.90 -13.92 -1.25
CA GLY A 33 19.97 -14.98 -0.23
C GLY A 33 20.53 -14.49 1.10
N ASP A 34 21.57 -13.66 1.08
CA ASP A 34 22.18 -13.07 2.27
C ASP A 34 21.20 -12.12 2.97
N LEU A 35 20.45 -11.34 2.18
CA LEU A 35 19.41 -10.46 2.70
C LEU A 35 18.30 -11.28 3.40
N ILE A 36 17.80 -12.33 2.74
CA ILE A 36 16.74 -13.20 3.28
C ILE A 36 17.16 -13.85 4.59
N ALA A 37 18.41 -14.29 4.69
CA ALA A 37 18.96 -14.93 5.89
C ALA A 37 18.97 -14.00 7.13
N GLN A 38 18.96 -12.68 6.92
CA GLN A 38 18.97 -11.68 7.99
C GLN A 38 17.56 -11.14 8.34
N ILE A 39 16.51 -11.54 7.61
CA ILE A 39 15.16 -11.10 7.90
C ILE A 39 14.64 -11.82 9.15
N THR A 40 14.41 -11.06 10.21
CA THR A 40 13.83 -11.56 11.47
C THR A 40 12.30 -11.43 11.55
N ALA A 41 11.70 -10.67 10.63
CA ALA A 41 10.25 -10.47 10.57
C ALA A 41 9.53 -11.79 10.24
N SER A 42 8.61 -12.19 11.11
CA SER A 42 7.83 -13.43 11.00
C SER A 42 7.17 -13.57 9.61
N GLY A 43 7.47 -14.65 8.92
CA GLY A 43 6.87 -15.06 7.64
C GLY A 43 7.37 -14.33 6.39
N MET A 44 8.06 -13.19 6.50
CA MET A 44 8.53 -12.46 5.31
C MET A 44 9.74 -13.14 4.68
N GLY A 45 10.74 -13.52 5.49
CA GLY A 45 11.94 -14.23 5.01
C GLY A 45 11.57 -15.55 4.34
N GLU A 46 10.69 -16.33 4.97
CA GLU A 46 10.20 -17.60 4.40
C GLU A 46 9.45 -17.38 3.07
N ARG A 47 8.62 -16.35 2.99
CA ARG A 47 7.90 -16.04 1.75
C ARG A 47 8.83 -15.65 0.61
N LEU A 48 9.83 -14.81 0.88
CA LEU A 48 10.84 -14.44 -0.13
C LEU A 48 11.69 -15.66 -0.55
N LYS A 49 12.01 -16.55 0.39
CA LYS A 49 12.71 -17.79 0.09
C LYS A 49 11.92 -18.68 -0.85
N GLN A 50 10.63 -18.92 -0.57
CA GLN A 50 9.73 -19.69 -1.45
C GLN A 50 9.67 -19.10 -2.86
N LEU A 51 9.59 -17.77 -2.98
CA LEU A 51 9.60 -17.09 -4.28
C LEU A 51 10.94 -17.25 -5.02
N LEU A 52 12.04 -17.20 -4.30
CA LEU A 52 13.38 -17.42 -4.86
C LEU A 52 13.58 -18.87 -5.33
N GLU A 53 12.98 -19.85 -4.63
CA GLU A 53 13.04 -21.28 -4.94
C GLU A 53 12.06 -21.71 -6.06
N GLY A 54 11.28 -20.78 -6.62
CA GLY A 54 10.46 -21.02 -7.81
C GLY A 54 8.95 -21.17 -7.59
N GLU A 55 8.44 -20.86 -6.40
CA GLU A 55 6.98 -20.72 -6.17
C GLU A 55 6.41 -19.39 -6.73
N ALA A 56 7.04 -18.87 -7.77
CA ALA A 56 6.69 -17.59 -8.37
C ALA A 56 5.35 -17.65 -9.12
N VAL A 57 4.72 -16.50 -9.23
CA VAL A 57 3.59 -16.28 -10.15
C VAL A 57 4.06 -16.57 -11.58
N SER A 58 3.26 -17.28 -12.37
CA SER A 58 3.61 -17.57 -13.77
C SER A 58 3.61 -16.30 -14.63
N GLU A 59 4.43 -16.30 -15.68
CA GLU A 59 4.49 -15.22 -16.68
C GLU A 59 3.12 -14.91 -17.28
N GLU A 60 2.31 -15.92 -17.57
CA GLU A 60 0.96 -15.76 -18.13
C GLU A 60 0.04 -14.99 -17.16
N VAL A 61 0.04 -15.35 -15.87
CA VAL A 61 -0.78 -14.69 -14.84
C VAL A 61 -0.32 -13.24 -14.64
N TYR A 62 0.98 -12.99 -14.61
CA TYR A 62 1.54 -11.65 -14.50
C TYR A 62 1.21 -10.81 -15.74
N SER A 63 1.45 -11.34 -16.95
CA SER A 63 1.15 -10.65 -18.20
C SER A 63 -0.34 -10.27 -18.29
N HIS A 64 -1.24 -11.18 -17.94
CA HIS A 64 -2.68 -10.86 -17.88
C HIS A 64 -2.98 -9.74 -16.87
N ALA A 65 -2.32 -9.73 -15.71
CA ALA A 65 -2.50 -8.69 -14.71
C ALA A 65 -2.08 -7.31 -15.25
N ILE A 66 -0.94 -7.23 -15.93
CA ILE A 66 -0.38 -5.98 -16.50
C ILE A 66 -1.15 -5.50 -17.73
N THR A 67 -1.49 -6.41 -18.66
CA THR A 67 -2.04 -6.01 -19.95
C THR A 67 -3.56 -5.87 -19.95
N THR A 68 -4.25 -6.49 -19.01
CA THR A 68 -5.72 -6.52 -18.97
C THR A 68 -6.28 -5.89 -17.70
N ILE A 69 -5.81 -6.32 -16.53
CA ILE A 69 -6.48 -5.94 -15.29
C ILE A 69 -6.05 -4.55 -14.84
N ARG A 70 -4.75 -4.24 -14.88
CA ARG A 70 -4.24 -2.92 -14.52
C ARG A 70 -4.83 -1.80 -15.39
N PRO A 71 -4.89 -1.90 -16.72
CA PRO A 71 -5.58 -0.91 -17.56
C PRO A 71 -7.06 -0.75 -17.24
N ALA A 72 -7.77 -1.82 -16.89
CA ALA A 72 -9.16 -1.73 -16.47
C ALA A 72 -9.35 -0.96 -15.14
N ILE A 73 -8.41 -1.11 -14.19
CA ILE A 73 -8.40 -0.33 -12.95
C ILE A 73 -8.14 1.15 -13.27
N GLN A 74 -7.14 1.43 -14.12
CA GLN A 74 -6.82 2.80 -14.56
C GLN A 74 -8.02 3.48 -15.22
N GLN A 75 -8.70 2.78 -16.11
CA GLN A 75 -9.90 3.30 -16.77
C GLN A 75 -11.04 3.55 -15.76
N SER A 76 -11.22 2.64 -14.79
CA SER A 76 -12.25 2.81 -13.75
C SER A 76 -11.99 4.06 -12.90
N TYR A 77 -10.74 4.33 -12.54
CA TYR A 77 -10.35 5.55 -11.83
C TYR A 77 -10.59 6.79 -12.69
N ALA A 78 -10.12 6.79 -13.95
CA ALA A 78 -10.32 7.90 -14.88
C ALA A 78 -11.80 8.24 -15.04
N ASN A 79 -12.66 7.23 -15.17
CA ASN A 79 -14.11 7.42 -15.29
C ASN A 79 -14.70 8.07 -14.03
N VAL A 80 -14.33 7.62 -12.84
CA VAL A 80 -14.83 8.21 -11.59
C VAL A 80 -14.53 9.71 -11.51
N PHE A 81 -13.32 10.13 -11.86
CA PHE A 81 -12.92 11.55 -11.83
C PHE A 81 -13.67 12.36 -12.89
N THR A 82 -13.77 11.86 -14.12
CA THR A 82 -14.39 12.58 -15.24
C THR A 82 -15.91 12.64 -15.15
N GLU A 83 -16.58 11.52 -14.85
CA GLU A 83 -18.03 11.43 -14.78
C GLU A 83 -18.62 12.23 -13.61
N ASN A 84 -17.88 12.34 -12.51
CA ASN A 84 -18.32 13.08 -11.33
C ASN A 84 -17.73 14.50 -11.23
N ASN A 85 -16.86 14.89 -12.17
CA ASN A 85 -16.16 16.17 -12.17
C ASN A 85 -15.48 16.47 -10.84
N ILE A 86 -14.75 15.48 -10.30
CA ILE A 86 -14.03 15.57 -9.03
C ILE A 86 -12.52 15.56 -9.27
N GLN A 87 -11.79 16.23 -8.38
CA GLN A 87 -10.34 16.39 -8.46
C GLN A 87 -9.60 15.36 -7.60
N ALA A 88 -10.25 14.83 -6.56
CA ALA A 88 -9.69 13.80 -5.71
C ALA A 88 -10.79 12.92 -5.09
N LEU A 89 -10.45 11.67 -4.82
CA LEU A 89 -11.21 10.79 -3.92
C LEU A 89 -10.70 10.99 -2.50
N LEU A 90 -11.59 11.04 -1.53
CA LEU A 90 -11.25 11.13 -0.11
C LEU A 90 -11.78 9.93 0.64
N PHE A 91 -10.94 9.30 1.47
CA PHE A 91 -11.29 8.08 2.21
C PHE A 91 -10.45 7.95 3.50
N PRO A 92 -10.87 7.15 4.48
CA PRO A 92 -9.99 6.78 5.60
C PRO A 92 -8.75 6.06 5.07
N ALA A 93 -7.55 6.52 5.43
CA ALA A 93 -6.29 5.95 4.89
C ALA A 93 -6.19 4.44 5.16
N THR A 94 -6.69 3.97 6.31
CA THR A 94 -6.75 2.55 6.66
C THR A 94 -8.11 2.17 7.23
N LEU A 95 -8.46 0.87 7.16
CA LEU A 95 -9.68 0.32 7.79
C LEU A 95 -9.49 0.06 9.30
N LEU A 96 -8.29 0.17 9.81
CA LEU A 96 -7.90 -0.21 11.15
C LEU A 96 -7.19 0.93 11.88
N GLN A 97 -7.35 0.97 13.19
CA GLN A 97 -6.46 1.71 14.07
C GLN A 97 -5.11 0.97 14.18
N PRO A 98 -4.02 1.66 14.57
CA PRO A 98 -2.76 1.01 14.87
C PRO A 98 -2.94 -0.09 15.92
N ASN A 99 -2.44 -1.30 15.62
CA ASN A 99 -2.42 -2.41 16.56
C ASN A 99 -1.14 -2.38 17.41
N LYS A 100 -1.15 -3.09 18.53
CA LYS A 100 0.09 -3.42 19.23
C LYS A 100 0.98 -4.28 18.34
N ILE A 101 2.30 -4.12 18.44
CA ILE A 101 3.28 -4.88 17.65
C ILE A 101 3.09 -6.39 17.83
N SER A 102 2.73 -6.84 19.04
CA SER A 102 2.43 -8.25 19.34
C SER A 102 1.17 -8.81 18.68
N GLU A 103 0.33 -7.95 18.07
CA GLU A 103 -1.00 -8.31 17.55
C GLU A 103 -1.11 -8.10 16.04
N LEU A 104 0.01 -8.06 15.30
CA LEU A 104 0.04 -7.73 13.87
C LEU A 104 -0.46 -8.86 12.93
N GLY A 105 -0.74 -10.06 13.42
CA GLY A 105 -1.14 -11.19 12.56
C GLY A 105 -2.53 -11.05 11.96
N THR A 106 -3.55 -10.82 12.79
CA THR A 106 -4.95 -10.77 12.39
C THR A 106 -5.70 -9.63 13.06
N SER A 107 -6.73 -9.15 12.38
CA SER A 107 -7.69 -8.17 12.91
C SER A 107 -9.11 -8.60 12.64
N THR A 108 -10.07 -7.99 13.30
CA THR A 108 -11.49 -8.26 13.09
C THR A 108 -12.17 -7.02 12.53
N ILE A 109 -12.76 -7.12 11.33
CA ILE A 109 -13.54 -6.06 10.69
C ILE A 109 -14.98 -6.57 10.55
N ARG A 110 -15.94 -5.85 11.13
CA ARG A 110 -17.38 -6.21 11.09
C ARG A 110 -17.63 -7.68 11.47
N GLY A 111 -16.96 -8.17 12.51
CA GLY A 111 -17.08 -9.55 13.00
C GLY A 111 -16.33 -10.61 12.19
N LYS A 112 -15.63 -10.25 11.11
CA LYS A 112 -14.85 -11.19 10.30
C LYS A 112 -13.36 -11.05 10.59
N LYS A 113 -12.70 -12.17 10.89
CA LYS A 113 -11.22 -12.22 10.97
C LYS A 113 -10.63 -11.96 9.59
N THR A 114 -9.63 -11.12 9.52
CA THR A 114 -8.88 -10.78 8.31
C THR A 114 -7.40 -10.58 8.64
N SER A 115 -6.54 -10.66 7.64
CA SER A 115 -5.13 -10.29 7.80
C SER A 115 -5.01 -8.80 8.13
N TYR A 116 -4.20 -8.48 9.13
CA TYR A 116 -3.90 -7.07 9.47
C TYR A 116 -3.32 -6.33 8.26
N LEU A 117 -2.37 -6.95 7.55
CA LEU A 117 -1.74 -6.36 6.37
C LEU A 117 -2.75 -6.03 5.27
N LEU A 118 -3.63 -6.99 4.94
CA LEU A 118 -4.65 -6.77 3.91
C LEU A 118 -5.68 -5.71 4.30
N ALA A 119 -6.04 -5.65 5.58
CA ALA A 119 -6.98 -4.66 6.08
C ALA A 119 -6.37 -3.25 6.13
N SER A 120 -5.11 -3.12 6.53
CA SER A 120 -4.42 -1.83 6.61
C SER A 120 -4.11 -1.23 5.23
N SER A 121 -3.84 -2.07 4.22
CA SER A 121 -3.54 -1.63 2.86
C SER A 121 -4.75 -1.52 1.92
N HIS A 122 -5.93 -1.97 2.35
CA HIS A 122 -7.11 -2.13 1.49
C HIS A 122 -7.46 -0.88 0.67
N ASN A 123 -7.50 0.27 1.32
CA ASN A 123 -7.96 1.52 0.69
C ASN A 123 -6.90 2.16 -0.23
N VAL A 124 -5.62 1.91 0.01
CA VAL A 124 -4.51 2.51 -0.77
C VAL A 124 -4.07 1.65 -1.95
N GLN A 125 -4.45 0.38 -2.00
CA GLN A 125 -4.04 -0.52 -3.07
C GLN A 125 -4.55 -0.15 -4.46
N PRO A 126 -5.79 0.32 -4.67
CA PRO A 126 -6.27 0.63 -6.00
C PRO A 126 -5.42 1.68 -6.72
N ALA A 127 -5.10 2.78 -6.04
CA ALA A 127 -4.22 3.81 -6.58
C ALA A 127 -2.81 3.29 -6.86
N SER A 128 -2.23 2.53 -5.91
CA SER A 128 -0.89 1.93 -6.06
C SER A 128 -0.81 1.00 -7.27
N ILE A 129 -1.80 0.14 -7.49
CA ILE A 129 -1.85 -0.79 -8.63
C ILE A 129 -2.11 -0.03 -9.93
N GLY A 130 -3.00 0.94 -9.92
CA GLY A 130 -3.35 1.77 -11.07
C GLY A 130 -2.25 2.76 -11.47
N GLY A 131 -1.36 3.13 -10.56
CA GLY A 131 -0.36 4.17 -10.77
C GLY A 131 -0.94 5.60 -10.65
N SER A 132 -2.02 5.75 -9.89
CA SER A 132 -2.57 7.05 -9.51
C SER A 132 -1.80 7.63 -8.31
N PRO A 133 -1.60 8.95 -8.25
CA PRO A 133 -0.99 9.56 -7.08
C PRO A 133 -1.90 9.43 -5.87
N GLY A 134 -1.31 9.10 -4.73
CA GLY A 134 -1.99 9.00 -3.44
C GLY A 134 -1.29 9.85 -2.38
N LEU A 135 -2.05 10.55 -1.56
CA LEU A 135 -1.56 11.37 -0.46
C LEU A 135 -2.27 10.97 0.83
N THR A 136 -1.51 10.79 1.90
CA THR A 136 -2.06 10.56 3.24
C THR A 136 -1.72 11.73 4.14
N VAL A 137 -2.72 12.28 4.82
CA VAL A 137 -2.57 13.39 5.75
C VAL A 137 -3.21 13.05 7.10
N ALA A 138 -2.62 13.58 8.18
CA ALA A 138 -3.17 13.41 9.52
C ALA A 138 -4.54 14.10 9.63
N ALA A 139 -5.53 13.42 10.18
CA ALA A 139 -6.89 13.95 10.34
C ALA A 139 -7.19 14.36 11.79
N SER A 140 -7.07 13.42 12.70
CA SER A 140 -7.40 13.64 14.14
C SER A 140 -6.76 12.54 15.00
N LEU A 141 -7.00 12.59 16.29
CA LEU A 141 -6.84 11.43 17.17
C LEU A 141 -8.15 10.64 17.23
N THR A 142 -8.03 9.33 17.35
CA THR A 142 -9.16 8.43 17.66
C THR A 142 -9.61 8.63 19.11
N GLY A 143 -10.76 8.05 19.48
CA GLY A 143 -11.21 8.07 20.88
C GLY A 143 -10.25 7.38 21.86
N SER A 144 -9.33 6.55 21.37
CA SER A 144 -8.24 5.93 22.16
C SER A 144 -6.94 6.75 22.17
N GLY A 145 -6.92 7.95 21.59
CA GLY A 145 -5.73 8.81 21.53
C GLY A 145 -4.70 8.43 20.45
N LEU A 146 -5.02 7.48 19.58
CA LEU A 146 -4.14 7.06 18.48
C LEU A 146 -4.37 7.95 17.24
N PRO A 147 -3.33 8.20 16.42
CA PRO A 147 -3.49 9.00 15.21
C PRO A 147 -4.40 8.31 14.18
N ALA A 148 -5.27 9.11 13.55
CA ALA A 148 -6.06 8.74 12.40
C ALA A 148 -5.67 9.61 11.21
N ALA A 149 -5.72 9.03 10.00
CA ALA A 149 -5.37 9.71 8.76
C ALA A 149 -6.46 9.53 7.71
N ILE A 150 -6.55 10.50 6.81
CA ILE A 150 -7.32 10.39 5.57
C ILE A 150 -6.39 10.27 4.38
N GLY A 151 -6.82 9.53 3.38
CA GLY A 151 -6.18 9.39 2.10
C GLY A 151 -6.91 10.23 1.04
N PHE A 152 -6.13 10.71 0.10
CA PHE A 152 -6.60 11.32 -1.14
C PHE A 152 -5.96 10.60 -2.31
N ASP A 153 -6.75 10.16 -3.29
CA ASP A 153 -6.27 9.68 -4.58
C ASP A 153 -6.65 10.68 -5.66
N GLY A 154 -5.72 10.97 -6.56
CA GLY A 154 -5.93 11.87 -7.69
C GLY A 154 -5.85 11.16 -9.05
N PRO A 155 -6.26 11.82 -10.14
CA PRO A 155 -6.03 11.34 -11.49
C PRO A 155 -4.54 11.10 -11.77
N ILE A 156 -4.20 10.18 -12.66
CA ILE A 156 -2.81 9.94 -13.08
C ILE A 156 -2.16 11.25 -13.55
N GLY A 157 -1.00 11.58 -12.98
CA GLY A 157 -0.26 12.80 -13.30
C GLY A 157 -0.69 14.07 -12.55
N SER A 158 -1.66 13.98 -11.61
CA SER A 158 -2.15 15.11 -10.82
C SER A 158 -1.42 15.28 -9.47
N ASP A 159 -0.18 14.83 -9.34
CA ASP A 159 0.60 14.87 -8.09
C ASP A 159 0.62 16.28 -7.47
N ARG A 160 0.86 17.30 -8.30
CA ARG A 160 0.94 18.69 -7.86
C ARG A 160 -0.40 19.19 -7.32
N ASP A 161 -1.50 18.86 -7.99
CA ASP A 161 -2.84 19.26 -7.57
C ASP A 161 -3.24 18.55 -6.28
N LEU A 162 -2.86 17.27 -6.16
CA LEU A 162 -3.10 16.49 -4.95
C LEU A 162 -2.34 17.06 -3.74
N LEU A 163 -1.09 17.48 -3.92
CA LEU A 163 -0.33 18.18 -2.89
C LEU A 163 -0.99 19.50 -2.49
N ALA A 164 -1.51 20.28 -3.46
CA ALA A 164 -2.24 21.51 -3.17
C ALA A 164 -3.53 21.27 -2.36
N ILE A 165 -4.27 20.20 -2.68
CA ILE A 165 -5.44 19.76 -1.91
C ILE A 165 -5.03 19.40 -0.48
N GLY A 166 -3.95 18.62 -0.30
CA GLY A 166 -3.43 18.25 1.01
C GLY A 166 -3.03 19.46 1.85
N MET A 167 -2.31 20.42 1.25
CA MET A 167 -1.94 21.68 1.90
C MET A 167 -3.16 22.53 2.29
N ALA A 168 -4.21 22.55 1.47
CA ALA A 168 -5.46 23.24 1.79
C ALA A 168 -6.17 22.57 2.97
N TYR A 169 -6.20 21.24 2.99
CA TYR A 169 -6.77 20.47 4.10
C TYR A 169 -5.98 20.70 5.41
N GLU A 170 -4.66 20.73 5.37
CA GLU A 170 -3.84 20.97 6.56
C GLU A 170 -4.10 22.31 7.25
N LYS A 171 -4.56 23.33 6.49
CA LYS A 171 -4.94 24.64 7.06
C LYS A 171 -6.25 24.61 7.86
N ILE A 172 -7.13 23.67 7.57
CA ILE A 172 -8.47 23.62 8.18
C ILE A 172 -8.65 22.44 9.16
N ARG A 173 -7.75 21.45 9.14
CA ARG A 173 -7.81 20.32 10.07
C ARG A 173 -7.50 20.75 11.52
N PRO A 174 -7.95 19.98 12.52
CA PRO A 174 -7.50 20.19 13.90
C PRO A 174 -5.98 20.12 14.03
N ILE A 175 -5.42 20.92 14.92
CA ILE A 175 -3.99 20.87 15.24
C ILE A 175 -3.71 19.50 15.90
N MET A 176 -2.77 18.77 15.32
CA MET A 176 -2.34 17.50 15.91
C MET A 176 -1.35 17.77 17.05
N PRO A 177 -1.57 17.20 18.23
CA PRO A 177 -0.61 17.33 19.32
C PRO A 177 0.70 16.59 18.93
N SER A 178 1.80 17.08 19.48
CA SER A 178 3.07 16.34 19.39
C SER A 178 2.96 15.01 20.14
N PRO A 179 3.61 13.94 19.66
CA PRO A 179 3.61 12.66 20.37
C PRO A 179 4.30 12.82 21.73
N VAL A 180 3.68 12.25 22.75
CA VAL A 180 4.30 12.15 24.09
C VAL A 180 5.24 10.96 24.05
N LEU A 181 6.55 11.23 24.05
CA LEU A 181 7.56 10.18 24.18
C LEU A 181 7.63 9.78 25.67
N ALA A 182 7.42 8.50 25.95
CA ALA A 182 7.76 7.97 27.28
C ALA A 182 9.28 8.02 27.43
N VAL A 183 9.76 8.76 28.43
CA VAL A 183 11.16 8.86 28.83
C VAL A 183 11.49 7.68 29.74
#